data_4c724bd93ab596a2662dea54a83be685
#
_entry.id   4c724bd93ab596a2662dea54a83be685
#
_cell.length_a   1.000
_cell.length_b   1.000
_cell.length_c   1.000
_cell.angle_alpha   90.00
_cell.angle_beta   90.00
_cell.angle_gamma   90.00
#
_symmetry.space_group_name_H-M   'P 1'
#
loop_
_entity.id
_entity.type
_entity.pdbx_description
1 polymer ?
#
loop_
_entity_poly.entity_id
_entity_poly.type
_entity_poly.pdbx_seq_one_letter_code
_entity_poly.pdbx_strand_id
1 'polypeptide(L)'
;VFVCMTQDALPADEYLTQELCKALFSDEKIAAAYARQLPEENCSRMERYTRQFNYPEQPSVKTKADLLRLGIKTYFCSNVCAAYKRDIFEQLGGFVNHTIFNEDMIYAAGVIQAGYAIAYAADAKVIHSHNYSGWQQFTRNFDLGVSHVQYPAVFDGVPPEGEGMKLVKKTAVYLAKTAPWLLPKLIWQSGMKWLGYRFGKKYQNLPPGLVRFCSLQKGYWKQEKE
;
A
#
# COMPACT_ATOMS: atom_id res chain seq x y z
N VAL A 1 -11.19 -14.96 -13.19
CA VAL A 1 -10.21 -14.46 -12.21
C VAL A 1 -8.90 -14.19 -12.90
N PHE A 2 -8.17 -13.17 -12.45
CA PHE A 2 -6.76 -12.97 -12.78
C PHE A 2 -5.99 -12.58 -11.50
N VAL A 3 -4.69 -12.79 -11.52
CA VAL A 3 -3.79 -12.49 -10.41
C VAL A 3 -2.73 -11.51 -10.88
N CYS A 4 -2.55 -10.42 -10.14
CA CYS A 4 -1.41 -9.51 -10.26
C CYS A 4 -0.36 -9.92 -9.23
N MET A 5 0.90 -9.94 -9.67
CA MET A 5 2.04 -10.14 -8.77
C MET A 5 3.23 -9.31 -9.27
N THR A 6 3.91 -8.58 -8.37
CA THR A 6 5.12 -7.83 -8.74
C THR A 6 6.30 -8.77 -8.94
N GLN A 7 7.26 -8.35 -9.78
CA GLN A 7 8.41 -9.17 -10.15
C GLN A 7 9.35 -9.50 -8.98
N ASP A 8 9.30 -8.74 -7.92
CA ASP A 8 10.11 -8.87 -6.71
C ASP A 8 9.38 -9.57 -5.55
N ALA A 9 8.18 -10.10 -5.80
CA ALA A 9 7.46 -10.94 -4.86
C ALA A 9 7.68 -12.43 -5.19
N LEU A 10 7.99 -13.22 -4.18
CA LEU A 10 8.16 -14.67 -4.31
C LEU A 10 7.05 -15.41 -3.55
N PRO A 11 6.37 -16.41 -4.15
CA PRO A 11 5.49 -17.30 -3.39
C PRO A 11 6.22 -17.91 -2.20
N ALA A 12 5.61 -17.89 -1.03
CA ALA A 12 6.22 -18.52 0.15
C ALA A 12 6.02 -20.04 0.16
N ASP A 13 5.00 -20.52 -0.53
CA ASP A 13 4.67 -21.93 -0.68
C ASP A 13 3.84 -22.17 -1.96
N GLU A 14 3.53 -23.43 -2.26
CA GLU A 14 2.74 -23.85 -3.42
C GLU A 14 1.24 -23.55 -3.32
N TYR A 15 0.74 -23.17 -2.15
CA TYR A 15 -0.69 -22.95 -1.89
C TYR A 15 -1.14 -21.51 -2.15
N LEU A 16 -0.23 -20.60 -2.51
CA LEU A 16 -0.53 -19.17 -2.71
C LEU A 16 -1.79 -18.91 -3.53
N THR A 17 -1.87 -19.49 -4.72
CA THR A 17 -3.01 -19.28 -5.64
C THR A 17 -4.29 -19.90 -5.09
N GLN A 18 -4.21 -21.08 -4.50
CA GLN A 18 -5.34 -21.76 -3.88
C GLN A 18 -5.94 -20.92 -2.74
N GLU A 19 -5.10 -20.43 -1.82
CA GLU A 19 -5.56 -19.63 -0.68
C GLU A 19 -6.08 -18.25 -1.09
N LEU A 20 -5.51 -17.64 -2.13
CA LEU A 20 -6.07 -16.41 -2.73
C LEU A 20 -7.47 -16.66 -3.32
N CYS A 21 -7.63 -17.72 -4.12
CA CYS A 21 -8.91 -18.07 -4.72
C CYS A 21 -9.94 -18.44 -3.64
N LYS A 22 -9.56 -19.21 -2.64
CA LYS A 22 -10.43 -19.54 -1.49
C LYS A 22 -10.96 -18.30 -0.78
N ALA A 23 -10.09 -17.31 -0.52
CA ALA A 23 -10.51 -16.04 0.06
C ALA A 23 -11.40 -15.22 -0.89
N LEU A 24 -11.08 -15.18 -2.18
CA LEU A 24 -11.83 -14.43 -3.19
C LEU A 24 -13.26 -14.99 -3.41
N PHE A 25 -13.42 -16.29 -3.31
CA PHE A 25 -14.71 -16.97 -3.52
C PHE A 25 -15.44 -17.35 -2.24
N SER A 26 -14.94 -16.94 -1.08
CA SER A 26 -15.60 -17.20 0.20
C SER A 26 -16.95 -16.45 0.36
N ASP A 27 -17.16 -15.38 -0.42
CA ASP A 27 -18.42 -14.63 -0.48
C ASP A 27 -18.58 -14.02 -1.90
N GLU A 28 -19.80 -13.97 -2.40
CA GLU A 28 -20.11 -13.40 -3.73
C GLU A 28 -19.78 -11.92 -3.83
N LYS A 29 -19.87 -11.18 -2.73
CA LYS A 29 -19.57 -9.74 -2.65
C LYS A 29 -18.07 -9.43 -2.67
N ILE A 30 -17.19 -10.40 -2.44
CA ILE A 30 -15.74 -10.16 -2.50
C ILE A 30 -15.32 -10.02 -3.96
N ALA A 31 -14.84 -8.83 -4.33
CA ALA A 31 -14.35 -8.51 -5.68
C ALA A 31 -12.84 -8.68 -5.84
N ALA A 32 -12.10 -8.53 -4.75
CA ALA A 32 -10.63 -8.64 -4.73
C ALA A 32 -10.14 -9.33 -3.45
N ALA A 33 -9.05 -10.09 -3.56
CA ALA A 33 -8.34 -10.67 -2.43
C ALA A 33 -6.84 -10.41 -2.56
N TYR A 34 -6.15 -10.02 -1.48
CA TYR A 34 -4.70 -9.77 -1.52
C TYR A 34 -3.96 -10.60 -0.48
N ALA A 35 -2.73 -10.97 -0.83
CA ALA A 35 -1.90 -11.86 -0.06
C ALA A 35 -1.20 -11.18 1.13
N ARG A 36 -0.81 -11.99 2.11
CA ARG A 36 0.08 -11.61 3.21
C ARG A 36 1.51 -11.47 2.72
N GLN A 37 2.12 -10.31 2.96
CA GLN A 37 3.52 -10.09 2.64
C GLN A 37 4.38 -10.43 3.86
N LEU A 38 5.22 -11.45 3.72
CA LEU A 38 6.22 -11.84 4.70
C LEU A 38 7.54 -11.10 4.44
N PRO A 39 8.27 -10.73 5.50
CA PRO A 39 9.58 -10.13 5.35
C PRO A 39 10.62 -11.16 4.91
N GLU A 40 11.58 -10.76 4.07
CA GLU A 40 12.77 -11.55 3.78
C GLU A 40 13.60 -11.82 5.05
N GLU A 41 14.38 -12.90 5.05
CA GLU A 41 15.23 -13.26 6.19
C GLU A 41 16.22 -12.16 6.56
N ASN A 42 16.81 -11.52 5.56
CA ASN A 42 17.84 -10.48 5.72
C ASN A 42 17.27 -9.07 5.84
N CYS A 43 15.97 -8.90 5.96
CA CYS A 43 15.39 -7.56 6.12
C CYS A 43 15.70 -6.95 7.49
N SER A 44 15.72 -5.60 7.52
CA SER A 44 15.94 -4.86 8.76
C SER A 44 14.84 -5.16 9.80
N ARG A 45 15.16 -5.04 11.11
CA ARG A 45 14.18 -5.19 12.20
C ARG A 45 12.99 -4.25 12.06
N MET A 46 13.22 -3.05 11.55
CA MET A 46 12.15 -2.06 11.32
C MET A 46 11.21 -2.52 10.20
N GLU A 47 11.76 -3.00 9.09
CA GLU A 47 10.96 -3.54 7.98
C GLU A 47 10.19 -4.79 8.41
N ARG A 48 10.82 -5.71 9.10
CA ARG A 48 10.18 -6.91 9.67
C ARG A 48 8.97 -6.54 10.52
N TYR A 49 9.13 -5.59 11.43
CA TYR A 49 8.03 -5.12 12.26
C TYR A 49 6.94 -4.44 11.43
N THR A 50 7.31 -3.65 10.43
CA THR A 50 6.36 -2.98 9.53
C THR A 50 5.51 -3.99 8.77
N ARG A 51 6.12 -5.09 8.28
CA ARG A 51 5.36 -6.18 7.62
C ARG A 51 4.41 -6.86 8.59
N GLN A 52 4.86 -7.25 9.76
CA GLN A 52 4.00 -7.85 10.79
C GLN A 52 2.83 -6.93 11.20
N PHE A 53 3.07 -5.63 11.30
CA PHE A 53 2.03 -4.66 11.64
C PHE A 53 0.98 -4.50 10.54
N ASN A 54 1.40 -4.46 9.28
CA ASN A 54 0.49 -4.23 8.15
C ASN A 54 -0.17 -5.51 7.64
N TYR A 55 0.46 -6.66 7.85
CA TYR A 55 0.02 -7.97 7.39
C TYR A 55 -0.08 -8.95 8.56
N PRO A 56 -1.09 -8.80 9.43
CA PRO A 56 -1.28 -9.68 10.58
C PRO A 56 -1.61 -11.13 10.16
N GLU A 57 -1.56 -12.05 11.12
CA GLU A 57 -1.84 -13.48 10.87
C GLU A 57 -3.32 -13.77 10.66
N GLN A 58 -4.19 -12.89 11.10
CA GLN A 58 -5.63 -13.07 11.02
C GLN A 58 -6.17 -12.54 9.68
N PRO A 59 -6.91 -13.36 8.91
CA PRO A 59 -7.59 -12.90 7.70
C PRO A 59 -8.70 -11.91 8.07
N SER A 60 -9.11 -11.11 7.11
CA SER A 60 -10.20 -10.16 7.30
C SER A 60 -10.87 -9.82 5.99
N VAL A 61 -12.16 -9.45 6.05
CA VAL A 61 -12.91 -8.90 4.93
C VAL A 61 -13.24 -7.45 5.28
N LYS A 62 -13.05 -6.55 4.32
CA LYS A 62 -13.30 -5.12 4.45
C LYS A 62 -14.45 -4.72 3.55
N THR A 63 -15.36 -3.93 4.11
CA THR A 63 -16.57 -3.44 3.47
C THR A 63 -16.72 -1.93 3.70
N LYS A 64 -17.71 -1.32 3.09
CA LYS A 64 -18.04 0.10 3.29
C LYS A 64 -18.34 0.45 4.77
N ALA A 65 -18.88 -0.49 5.54
CA ALA A 65 -19.14 -0.30 6.97
C ALA A 65 -17.86 -0.10 7.81
N ASP A 66 -16.71 -0.55 7.30
CA ASP A 66 -15.43 -0.43 7.99
C ASP A 66 -14.76 0.95 7.85
N LEU A 67 -15.27 1.85 7.00
CA LEU A 67 -14.68 3.18 6.74
C LEU A 67 -14.48 4.00 8.02
N LEU A 68 -15.47 4.02 8.91
CA LEU A 68 -15.37 4.75 10.17
C LEU A 68 -14.30 4.17 11.11
N ARG A 69 -14.08 2.87 11.07
CA ARG A 69 -13.15 2.15 11.96
C ARG A 69 -11.72 2.08 11.41
N LEU A 70 -11.61 1.79 10.10
CA LEU A 70 -10.33 1.53 9.44
C LEU A 70 -9.79 2.72 8.62
N GLY A 71 -10.63 3.73 8.34
CA GLY A 71 -10.25 4.87 7.50
C GLY A 71 -9.70 4.41 6.16
N ILE A 72 -8.56 4.96 5.76
CA ILE A 72 -7.88 4.63 4.50
C ILE A 72 -7.54 3.13 4.34
N LYS A 73 -7.35 2.40 5.43
CA LYS A 73 -7.08 0.95 5.37
C LYS A 73 -8.25 0.13 4.82
N THR A 74 -9.46 0.68 4.80
CA THR A 74 -10.59 0.03 4.13
C THR A 74 -10.33 -0.17 2.65
N TYR A 75 -9.66 0.79 2.00
CA TYR A 75 -9.30 0.74 0.58
C TYR A 75 -7.98 0.00 0.32
N PHE A 76 -7.28 -0.43 1.36
CA PHE A 76 -5.99 -1.08 1.18
C PHE A 76 -6.15 -2.41 0.45
N CYS A 77 -5.56 -2.51 -0.72
CA CYS A 77 -5.30 -3.71 -1.50
C CYS A 77 -3.85 -3.61 -1.96
N SER A 78 -3.23 -4.69 -2.40
CA SER A 78 -1.83 -4.61 -2.83
C SER A 78 -1.53 -5.53 -4.01
N ASN A 79 -1.21 -4.91 -5.13
CA ASN A 79 -0.77 -5.59 -6.36
C ASN A 79 0.58 -6.31 -6.22
N VAL A 80 1.24 -6.22 -5.07
CA VAL A 80 2.36 -7.11 -4.77
C VAL A 80 1.96 -8.57 -4.94
N CYS A 81 0.73 -8.93 -4.49
CA CYS A 81 0.05 -10.16 -4.90
C CYS A 81 -1.44 -10.04 -4.58
N ALA A 82 -2.29 -9.97 -5.60
CA ALA A 82 -3.73 -9.85 -5.45
C ALA A 82 -4.49 -10.56 -6.59
N ALA A 83 -5.63 -11.15 -6.25
CA ALA A 83 -6.56 -11.77 -7.17
C ALA A 83 -7.84 -10.94 -7.30
N TYR A 84 -8.40 -10.89 -8.51
CA TYR A 84 -9.57 -10.10 -8.86
C TYR A 84 -10.59 -10.93 -9.60
N LYS A 85 -11.90 -10.75 -9.30
CA LYS A 85 -12.99 -11.26 -10.13
C LYS A 85 -13.05 -10.43 -11.42
N ARG A 86 -12.87 -11.08 -12.56
CA ARG A 86 -12.74 -10.38 -13.86
C ARG A 86 -14.00 -9.60 -14.24
N ASP A 87 -15.17 -10.20 -14.06
CA ASP A 87 -16.47 -9.60 -14.34
C ASP A 87 -16.68 -8.28 -13.56
N ILE A 88 -16.42 -8.31 -12.25
CA ILE A 88 -16.51 -7.10 -11.40
C ILE A 88 -15.42 -6.09 -11.78
N PHE A 89 -14.20 -6.57 -12.08
CA PHE A 89 -13.11 -5.70 -12.49
C PHE A 89 -13.44 -4.92 -13.78
N GLU A 90 -13.97 -5.60 -14.79
CA GLU A 90 -14.39 -4.99 -16.05
C GLU A 90 -15.61 -4.07 -15.84
N GLN A 91 -16.60 -4.49 -15.04
CA GLN A 91 -17.78 -3.68 -14.69
C GLN A 91 -17.39 -2.34 -14.03
N LEU A 92 -16.37 -2.33 -13.18
CA LEU A 92 -15.90 -1.14 -12.46
C LEU A 92 -14.85 -0.32 -13.25
N GLY A 93 -14.55 -0.69 -14.50
CA GLY A 93 -13.63 0.02 -15.38
C GLY A 93 -12.15 -0.26 -15.16
N GLY A 94 -11.81 -1.26 -14.34
CA GLY A 94 -10.44 -1.70 -14.12
C GLY A 94 -9.55 -0.71 -13.35
N PHE A 95 -8.25 -0.86 -13.51
CA PHE A 95 -7.29 0.11 -12.97
C PHE A 95 -7.30 1.40 -13.76
N VAL A 96 -7.04 2.51 -13.08
CA VAL A 96 -6.88 3.81 -13.73
C VAL A 96 -5.67 3.79 -14.69
N ASN A 97 -5.83 4.40 -15.86
CA ASN A 97 -4.80 4.40 -16.90
C ASN A 97 -3.61 5.33 -16.59
N HIS A 98 -3.82 6.33 -15.75
CA HIS A 98 -2.81 7.34 -15.47
C HIS A 98 -2.76 7.67 -13.97
N THR A 99 -1.82 7.07 -13.27
CA THR A 99 -1.48 7.41 -11.89
C THR A 99 -0.01 7.13 -11.63
N ILE A 100 0.61 7.94 -10.78
CA ILE A 100 2.01 7.73 -10.40
C ILE A 100 2.14 6.63 -9.33
N PHE A 101 1.06 6.37 -8.57
CA PHE A 101 1.04 5.44 -7.44
C PHE A 101 -0.39 5.07 -7.06
N ASN A 102 -0.59 3.97 -6.30
CA ASN A 102 -1.87 3.56 -5.70
C ASN A 102 -2.96 3.10 -6.68
N GLU A 103 -2.65 2.61 -7.86
CA GLU A 103 -3.65 2.08 -8.80
C GLU A 103 -4.55 1.02 -8.15
N ASP A 104 -3.95 0.19 -7.29
CA ASP A 104 -4.63 -0.85 -6.52
C ASP A 104 -5.59 -0.28 -5.46
N MET A 105 -5.17 0.75 -4.73
CA MET A 105 -6.02 1.40 -3.73
C MET A 105 -7.15 2.24 -4.37
N ILE A 106 -6.89 2.86 -5.51
CA ILE A 106 -7.90 3.64 -6.25
C ILE A 106 -9.00 2.69 -6.75
N TYR A 107 -8.61 1.57 -7.36
CA TYR A 107 -9.56 0.52 -7.76
C TYR A 107 -10.31 -0.05 -6.54
N ALA A 108 -9.60 -0.37 -5.47
CA ALA A 108 -10.19 -0.89 -4.24
C ALA A 108 -11.20 0.07 -3.60
N ALA A 109 -10.98 1.37 -3.69
CA ALA A 109 -11.97 2.37 -3.27
C ALA A 109 -13.24 2.28 -4.10
N GLY A 110 -13.13 2.12 -5.42
CA GLY A 110 -14.26 1.87 -6.31
C GLY A 110 -15.05 0.61 -5.94
N VAL A 111 -14.32 -0.48 -5.65
CA VAL A 111 -14.92 -1.76 -5.16
C VAL A 111 -15.76 -1.53 -3.90
N ILE A 112 -15.20 -0.87 -2.89
CA ILE A 112 -15.89 -0.58 -1.61
C ILE A 112 -17.07 0.37 -1.80
N GLN A 113 -16.93 1.40 -2.65
CA GLN A 113 -18.00 2.37 -2.92
C GLN A 113 -19.16 1.73 -3.69
N ALA A 114 -18.89 0.79 -4.59
CA ALA A 114 -19.87 0.02 -5.33
C ALA A 114 -20.61 -1.03 -4.46
N GLY A 115 -20.25 -1.18 -3.17
CA GLY A 115 -20.90 -2.10 -2.23
C GLY A 115 -20.30 -3.51 -2.20
N TYR A 116 -19.20 -3.72 -2.92
CA TYR A 116 -18.42 -4.95 -2.85
C TYR A 116 -17.47 -4.96 -1.64
N ALA A 117 -16.75 -6.05 -1.46
CA ALA A 117 -15.81 -6.28 -0.37
C ALA A 117 -14.40 -6.64 -0.88
N ILE A 118 -13.41 -6.45 -0.02
CA ILE A 118 -12.01 -6.83 -0.25
C ILE A 118 -11.57 -7.80 0.84
N ALA A 119 -11.07 -8.96 0.47
CA ALA A 119 -10.52 -9.94 1.40
C ALA A 119 -9.01 -9.75 1.59
N TYR A 120 -8.57 -9.84 2.83
CA TYR A 120 -7.18 -10.07 3.18
C TYR A 120 -6.99 -11.57 3.43
N ALA A 121 -6.25 -12.23 2.55
CA ALA A 121 -5.97 -13.66 2.59
C ALA A 121 -4.68 -13.93 3.37
N ALA A 122 -4.76 -14.07 4.69
CA ALA A 122 -3.59 -14.22 5.55
C ALA A 122 -2.82 -15.53 5.30
N ASP A 123 -3.48 -16.56 4.78
CA ASP A 123 -2.88 -17.86 4.46
C ASP A 123 -2.23 -17.87 3.07
N ALA A 124 -2.63 -16.96 2.16
CA ALA A 124 -1.93 -16.73 0.90
C ALA A 124 -0.69 -15.86 1.18
N LYS A 125 0.52 -16.42 1.05
CA LYS A 125 1.75 -15.79 1.52
C LYS A 125 2.73 -15.55 0.39
N VAL A 126 3.30 -14.34 0.35
CA VAL A 126 4.43 -13.98 -0.51
C VAL A 126 5.56 -13.38 0.32
N ILE A 127 6.80 -13.66 -0.06
CA ILE A 127 7.99 -13.03 0.50
C ILE A 127 8.23 -11.75 -0.28
N HIS A 128 8.15 -10.61 0.40
CA HIS A 128 8.37 -9.30 -0.21
C HIS A 128 8.69 -8.26 0.87
N SER A 129 9.84 -7.64 0.77
CA SER A 129 10.25 -6.55 1.66
C SER A 129 11.29 -5.64 1.02
N HIS A 130 11.44 -4.43 1.56
CA HIS A 130 12.41 -3.46 1.06
C HIS A 130 13.13 -2.76 2.20
N ASN A 131 14.45 -2.75 2.13
CA ASN A 131 15.29 -1.99 3.06
C ASN A 131 15.55 -0.56 2.52
N TYR A 132 14.50 0.25 2.41
CA TYR A 132 14.62 1.61 1.88
C TYR A 132 15.52 2.51 2.74
N SER A 133 16.39 3.28 2.07
CA SER A 133 17.10 4.40 2.67
C SER A 133 16.13 5.55 3.03
N GLY A 134 16.60 6.54 3.81
CA GLY A 134 15.79 7.72 4.10
C GLY A 134 15.34 8.47 2.85
N TRP A 135 16.23 8.60 1.85
CA TRP A 135 15.91 9.26 0.58
C TRP A 135 14.87 8.48 -0.24
N GLN A 136 15.01 7.17 -0.33
CA GLN A 136 14.00 6.33 -0.99
C GLN A 136 12.65 6.40 -0.29
N GLN A 137 12.62 6.49 1.05
CA GLN A 137 11.39 6.74 1.80
C GLN A 137 10.78 8.11 1.44
N PHE A 138 11.61 9.15 1.30
CA PHE A 138 11.16 10.48 0.88
C PHE A 138 10.53 10.42 -0.52
N THR A 139 11.27 9.93 -1.52
CA THR A 139 10.82 9.94 -2.93
C THR A 139 9.56 9.10 -3.13
N ARG A 140 9.48 7.93 -2.49
CA ARG A 140 8.28 7.07 -2.53
C ARG A 140 7.05 7.75 -1.89
N ASN A 141 7.25 8.42 -0.77
CA ASN A 141 6.15 9.15 -0.12
C ASN A 141 5.81 10.47 -0.83
N PHE A 142 6.74 11.06 -1.57
CA PHE A 142 6.43 12.15 -2.49
C PHE A 142 5.43 11.69 -3.55
N ASP A 143 5.69 10.58 -4.22
CA ASP A 143 4.78 10.02 -5.24
C ASP A 143 3.42 9.63 -4.63
N LEU A 144 3.40 9.11 -3.40
CA LEU A 144 2.18 8.86 -2.65
C LEU A 144 1.37 10.15 -2.43
N GLY A 145 2.03 11.24 -2.04
CA GLY A 145 1.40 12.56 -1.86
C GLY A 145 0.83 13.12 -3.15
N VAL A 146 1.55 12.96 -4.28
CA VAL A 146 1.09 13.33 -5.63
C VAL A 146 -0.18 12.56 -5.97
N SER A 147 -0.18 11.23 -5.85
CA SER A 147 -1.34 10.38 -6.13
C SER A 147 -2.58 10.81 -5.34
N HIS A 148 -2.41 11.17 -4.06
CA HIS A 148 -3.52 11.64 -3.23
C HIS A 148 -4.11 12.99 -3.69
N VAL A 149 -3.31 13.85 -4.30
CA VAL A 149 -3.80 15.11 -4.91
C VAL A 149 -4.51 14.87 -6.24
N GLN A 150 -4.03 13.90 -7.01
CA GLN A 150 -4.62 13.54 -8.29
C GLN A 150 -5.98 12.85 -8.16
N TYR A 151 -6.23 12.15 -7.03
CA TYR A 151 -7.47 11.42 -6.78
C TYR A 151 -8.16 11.86 -5.47
N PRO A 152 -8.57 13.14 -5.36
CA PRO A 152 -9.15 13.68 -4.14
C PRO A 152 -10.46 12.98 -3.76
N ALA A 153 -11.26 12.55 -4.74
CA ALA A 153 -12.51 11.81 -4.50
C ALA A 153 -12.30 10.49 -3.71
N VAL A 154 -11.10 9.92 -3.78
CA VAL A 154 -10.74 8.70 -3.05
C VAL A 154 -10.13 9.02 -1.70
N PHE A 155 -9.25 10.02 -1.61
CA PHE A 155 -8.35 10.18 -0.46
C PHE A 155 -8.70 11.32 0.50
N ASP A 156 -9.48 12.34 0.09
CA ASP A 156 -9.74 13.51 0.95
C ASP A 156 -10.57 13.18 2.21
N GLY A 157 -11.44 12.19 2.14
CA GLY A 157 -12.25 11.76 3.28
C GLY A 157 -11.56 10.78 4.24
N VAL A 158 -10.36 10.29 3.93
CA VAL A 158 -9.68 9.20 4.65
C VAL A 158 -8.17 9.46 4.80
N PRO A 159 -7.75 10.47 5.58
CA PRO A 159 -6.35 10.87 5.66
C PRO A 159 -5.46 9.74 6.23
N PRO A 160 -4.26 9.51 5.63
CA PRO A 160 -3.39 8.41 6.04
C PRO A 160 -2.53 8.71 7.28
N GLU A 161 -2.45 9.97 7.71
CA GLU A 161 -1.51 10.43 8.75
C GLU A 161 -1.74 9.74 10.10
N GLY A 162 -2.99 9.46 10.45
CA GLY A 162 -3.33 8.77 11.70
C GLY A 162 -2.73 7.35 11.77
N GLU A 163 -2.83 6.59 10.68
CA GLU A 163 -2.27 5.24 10.60
C GLU A 163 -0.74 5.26 10.54
N GLY A 164 -0.15 6.21 9.83
CA GLY A 164 1.30 6.41 9.82
C GLY A 164 1.84 6.69 11.22
N MET A 165 1.24 7.59 11.99
CA MET A 165 1.64 7.90 13.35
C MET A 165 1.47 6.70 14.30
N LYS A 166 0.40 5.94 14.16
CA LYS A 166 0.17 4.71 14.93
C LYS A 166 1.27 3.67 14.70
N LEU A 167 1.69 3.48 13.44
CA LEU A 167 2.81 2.60 13.10
C LEU A 167 4.11 3.10 13.75
N VAL A 168 4.44 4.39 13.63
CA VAL A 168 5.66 4.97 14.23
C VAL A 168 5.70 4.76 15.72
N LYS A 169 4.61 5.06 16.45
CA LYS A 169 4.53 4.86 17.90
C LYS A 169 4.73 3.39 18.30
N LYS A 170 4.06 2.47 17.64
CA LYS A 170 4.20 1.03 17.91
C LYS A 170 5.60 0.51 17.57
N THR A 171 6.19 0.97 16.45
CA THR A 171 7.58 0.63 16.10
C THR A 171 8.57 1.17 17.13
N ALA A 172 8.36 2.39 17.63
CA ALA A 172 9.22 2.97 18.68
C ALA A 172 9.18 2.14 19.98
N VAL A 173 7.99 1.73 20.41
CA VAL A 173 7.85 0.86 21.61
C VAL A 173 8.53 -0.50 21.41
N TYR A 174 8.37 -1.09 20.22
CA TYR A 174 9.03 -2.34 19.87
C TYR A 174 10.56 -2.19 19.88
N LEU A 175 11.09 -1.16 19.21
CA LEU A 175 12.53 -0.92 19.15
C LEU A 175 13.13 -0.54 20.51
N ALA A 176 12.44 0.22 21.34
CA ALA A 176 12.91 0.56 22.69
C ALA A 176 13.21 -0.71 23.53
N LYS A 177 12.45 -1.78 23.29
CA LYS A 177 12.63 -3.07 23.99
C LYS A 177 13.65 -4.01 23.34
N THR A 178 13.82 -3.95 22.01
CA THR A 178 14.57 -4.96 21.25
C THR A 178 15.83 -4.44 20.59
N ALA A 179 15.90 -3.16 20.25
CA ALA A 179 17.01 -2.53 19.53
C ALA A 179 17.00 -0.99 19.68
N PRO A 180 17.22 -0.45 20.90
CA PRO A 180 17.05 1.00 21.18
C PRO A 180 17.97 1.88 20.30
N TRP A 181 19.11 1.40 19.88
CA TRP A 181 20.03 2.10 18.95
C TRP A 181 19.43 2.39 17.56
N LEU A 182 18.31 1.75 17.20
CA LEU A 182 17.60 2.03 15.95
C LEU A 182 16.57 3.16 16.05
N LEU A 183 16.31 3.69 17.25
CA LEU A 183 15.37 4.81 17.45
C LEU A 183 15.77 6.08 16.64
N PRO A 184 17.04 6.50 16.57
CA PRO A 184 17.43 7.63 15.73
C PRO A 184 17.13 7.39 14.25
N LYS A 185 17.36 6.16 13.76
CA LYS A 185 17.04 5.76 12.39
C LYS A 185 15.53 5.78 12.12
N LEU A 186 14.70 5.33 13.09
CA LEU A 186 13.24 5.41 12.99
C LEU A 186 12.78 6.87 12.86
N ILE A 187 13.29 7.77 13.71
CA ILE A 187 12.95 9.21 13.66
C ILE A 187 13.33 9.78 12.29
N TRP A 188 14.54 9.54 11.82
CA TRP A 188 15.02 10.00 10.52
C TRP A 188 14.15 9.50 9.37
N GLN A 189 13.90 8.20 9.30
CA GLN A 189 13.08 7.62 8.21
C GLN A 189 11.62 8.09 8.28
N SER A 190 11.06 8.25 9.47
CA SER A 190 9.69 8.75 9.64
C SER A 190 9.59 10.22 9.25
N GLY A 191 10.60 11.03 9.57
CA GLY A 191 10.71 12.43 9.14
C GLY A 191 10.80 12.53 7.62
N MET A 192 11.62 11.69 6.96
CA MET A 192 11.74 11.65 5.51
C MET A 192 10.44 11.23 4.82
N LYS A 193 9.70 10.25 5.37
CA LYS A 193 8.37 9.87 4.87
C LYS A 193 7.38 11.04 4.95
N TRP A 194 7.33 11.69 6.11
CA TRP A 194 6.43 12.81 6.33
C TRP A 194 6.77 14.00 5.42
N LEU A 195 8.03 14.37 5.31
CA LEU A 195 8.49 15.43 4.41
C LEU A 195 8.15 15.10 2.95
N GLY A 196 8.48 13.89 2.48
CA GLY A 196 8.15 13.45 1.13
C GLY A 196 6.66 13.61 0.85
N TYR A 197 5.81 13.08 1.71
CA TYR A 197 4.36 13.18 1.56
C TYR A 197 3.87 14.63 1.53
N ARG A 198 4.36 15.48 2.44
CA ARG A 198 3.99 16.93 2.48
C ARG A 198 4.44 17.67 1.22
N PHE A 199 5.61 17.37 0.69
CA PHE A 199 6.09 17.93 -0.58
C PHE A 199 5.25 17.42 -1.75
N GLY A 200 4.94 16.13 -1.79
CA GLY A 200 4.08 15.53 -2.80
C GLY A 200 2.68 16.14 -2.82
N LYS A 201 2.08 16.40 -1.65
CA LYS A 201 0.79 17.12 -1.54
C LYS A 201 0.83 18.54 -2.11
N LYS A 202 2.01 19.12 -2.33
CA LYS A 202 2.20 20.48 -2.87
C LYS A 202 2.92 20.48 -4.23
N TYR A 203 2.99 19.35 -4.92
CA TYR A 203 3.80 19.19 -6.13
C TYR A 203 3.49 20.21 -7.22
N GLN A 204 2.24 20.64 -7.34
CA GLN A 204 1.78 21.65 -8.31
C GLN A 204 2.43 23.01 -8.10
N ASN A 205 2.89 23.32 -6.88
CA ASN A 205 3.56 24.57 -6.54
C ASN A 205 5.09 24.48 -6.68
N LEU A 206 5.62 23.34 -7.10
CA LEU A 206 7.06 23.12 -7.23
C LEU A 206 7.50 23.22 -8.70
N PRO A 207 8.72 23.74 -8.97
CA PRO A 207 9.28 23.71 -10.32
C PRO A 207 9.35 22.27 -10.87
N PRO A 208 9.08 22.04 -12.19
CA PRO A 208 9.06 20.69 -12.77
C PRO A 208 10.35 19.88 -12.56
N GLY A 209 11.52 20.55 -12.59
CA GLY A 209 12.80 19.92 -12.29
C GLY A 209 12.88 19.37 -10.86
N LEU A 210 12.34 20.12 -9.89
CA LEU A 210 12.31 19.71 -8.47
C LEU A 210 11.30 18.56 -8.26
N VAL A 211 10.13 18.62 -8.89
CA VAL A 211 9.15 17.54 -8.86
C VAL A 211 9.80 16.23 -9.31
N ARG A 212 10.44 16.25 -10.48
CA ARG A 212 11.14 15.08 -11.02
C ARG A 212 12.31 14.59 -10.14
N PHE A 213 13.02 15.50 -9.50
CA PHE A 213 14.09 15.17 -8.56
C PHE A 213 13.54 14.46 -7.31
N CYS A 214 12.42 14.94 -6.77
CA CYS A 214 11.76 14.39 -5.58
C CYS A 214 11.01 13.08 -5.83
N SER A 215 10.67 12.76 -7.08
CA SER A 215 9.90 11.57 -7.44
C SER A 215 10.79 10.31 -7.53
N LEU A 216 10.24 9.18 -7.10
CA LEU A 216 10.79 7.85 -7.38
C LEU A 216 10.52 7.45 -8.84
N GLN A 217 9.31 7.74 -9.34
CA GLN A 217 8.84 7.40 -10.68
C GLN A 217 9.18 8.49 -11.72
N LYS A 218 10.48 8.68 -11.97
CA LYS A 218 10.96 9.74 -12.88
C LYS A 218 10.43 9.62 -14.32
N GLY A 219 10.08 8.40 -14.76
CA GLY A 219 9.52 8.11 -16.08
C GLY A 219 8.12 8.68 -16.26
N TYR A 220 7.31 8.68 -15.20
CA TYR A 220 5.96 9.23 -15.19
C TYR A 220 5.93 10.68 -15.69
N TRP A 221 6.84 11.52 -15.20
CA TRP A 221 6.93 12.94 -15.54
C TRP A 221 7.50 13.26 -16.94
N LYS A 222 7.89 12.25 -17.71
CA LYS A 222 8.29 12.42 -19.11
C LYS A 222 7.08 12.36 -20.04
N GLN A 223 6.08 11.57 -19.70
CA GLN A 223 4.88 11.34 -20.50
C GLN A 223 3.87 12.50 -20.41
N GLU A 224 3.91 13.32 -19.36
CA GLU A 224 3.02 14.51 -19.22
C GLU A 224 3.41 15.67 -20.15
N LYS A 225 4.46 15.54 -20.97
CA LYS A 225 4.92 16.60 -21.88
C LYS A 225 4.57 16.36 -23.36
N GLU A 226 3.98 15.21 -23.67
CA GLU A 226 3.44 14.88 -24.99
C GLU A 226 1.90 15.06 -24.97
#